data_846c9662aa74348114fd670937a848b4
#
_entry.id   846c9662aa74348114fd670937a848b4
#
_cell.length_a   1.000
_cell.length_b   1.000
_cell.length_c   1.000
_cell.angle_alpha   90.00
_cell.angle_beta   90.00
_cell.angle_gamma   90.00
#
_symmetry.space_group_name_H-M   'P 1'
#
loop_
_entity.id
_entity.type
_entity.pdbx_description
1 polymer ?
#
loop_
_entity_poly.entity_id
_entity_poly.type
_entity_poly.pdbx_seq_one_letter_code
_entity_poly.pdbx_strand_id
1 'polypeptide(L)'
;MTQDLDKMITSTSDARLRLRLLAISHFLGGKSRAKISEYLKVSRTSVNKWVQAYLNNGISGLKEKKHTCRRKALSDRQLQQLKEFIMDSSVKPDGGRLQGKDVALYILTEFGIQYKKSNIYIILHALNLSWITTRSKHPKQSVEAQEDFKKFQIKTLLKIPGHVALDRIDVWFQDEARFGQQNTTTKIWAEKGSRPRVVKQQQYTYAYLFGAVCPTNGKTEAIIAPFSNMEVMKEHLALISKATAAGRHAVVVMDGANWHQEYLDKEFPNISITHIPPYSPELNPIEQVWSWMRQNEIANRAFANYEDIEEKFSIAWNNFRNDINRVISLCSRSWINMTN
;
A
#
# COMPACT_ATOMS: atom_id res chain seq x y z
N MET A 1 -45.16 29.60 -7.86
CA MET A 1 -45.12 28.87 -6.56
C MET A 1 -45.54 27.40 -6.66
N THR A 2 -46.70 27.06 -7.23
CA THR A 2 -47.08 25.63 -7.41
C THR A 2 -46.20 24.90 -8.42
N GLN A 3 -45.86 25.49 -9.56
CA GLN A 3 -44.98 24.88 -10.57
C GLN A 3 -43.54 24.59 -10.05
N ASP A 4 -43.02 25.39 -9.14
CA ASP A 4 -41.70 25.15 -8.55
C ASP A 4 -41.73 23.99 -7.53
N LEU A 5 -42.85 23.86 -6.83
CA LEU A 5 -43.07 22.76 -5.87
C LEU A 5 -43.17 21.41 -6.59
N ASP A 6 -43.85 21.34 -7.72
CA ASP A 6 -44.01 20.12 -8.52
C ASP A 6 -42.67 19.69 -9.15
N LYS A 7 -41.83 20.63 -9.61
CA LYS A 7 -40.47 20.34 -10.04
C LYS A 7 -39.61 19.78 -8.91
N MET A 8 -39.72 20.33 -7.69
CA MET A 8 -38.99 19.81 -6.54
C MET A 8 -39.44 18.41 -6.12
N ILE A 9 -40.76 18.12 -6.19
CA ILE A 9 -41.30 16.79 -5.90
C ILE A 9 -40.71 15.73 -6.85
N THR A 10 -40.62 16.06 -8.13
CA THR A 10 -40.08 15.13 -9.15
C THR A 10 -38.55 14.98 -9.08
N SER A 11 -37.84 16.05 -8.77
CA SER A 11 -36.39 16.07 -8.80
C SER A 11 -35.72 15.53 -7.51
N THR A 12 -36.43 15.51 -6.36
CA THR A 12 -35.81 15.06 -5.10
C THR A 12 -35.68 13.55 -5.05
N SER A 13 -34.48 13.05 -4.68
CA SER A 13 -34.21 11.62 -4.39
C SER A 13 -34.63 11.21 -2.95
N ASP A 14 -34.75 12.18 -2.05
CA ASP A 14 -35.16 11.93 -0.66
C ASP A 14 -36.67 11.63 -0.56
N ALA A 15 -36.98 10.35 -0.36
CA ALA A 15 -38.36 9.88 -0.25
C ALA A 15 -39.15 10.57 0.89
N ARG A 16 -38.50 10.89 2.03
CA ARG A 16 -39.13 11.56 3.16
C ARG A 16 -39.43 13.01 2.84
N LEU A 17 -38.50 13.70 2.20
CA LEU A 17 -38.70 15.07 1.74
C LEU A 17 -39.82 15.12 0.68
N ARG A 18 -39.84 14.20 -0.28
CA ARG A 18 -40.88 14.08 -1.31
C ARG A 18 -42.25 13.95 -0.71
N LEU A 19 -42.40 13.08 0.30
CA LEU A 19 -43.66 12.89 1.01
C LEU A 19 -44.15 14.19 1.70
N ARG A 20 -43.23 14.94 2.33
CA ARG A 20 -43.53 16.24 2.96
C ARG A 20 -43.93 17.29 1.92
N LEU A 21 -43.24 17.34 0.79
CA LEU A 21 -43.56 18.25 -0.31
C LEU A 21 -44.94 17.94 -0.91
N LEU A 22 -45.30 16.66 -1.10
CA LEU A 22 -46.64 16.24 -1.53
C LEU A 22 -47.73 16.68 -0.54
N ALA A 23 -47.48 16.56 0.77
CA ALA A 23 -48.39 17.06 1.78
C ALA A 23 -48.65 18.56 1.66
N ILE A 24 -47.58 19.34 1.38
CA ILE A 24 -47.70 20.79 1.18
C ILE A 24 -48.39 21.14 -0.14
N SER A 25 -48.10 20.41 -1.22
CA SER A 25 -48.81 20.60 -2.51
C SER A 25 -50.32 20.41 -2.35
N HIS A 26 -50.76 19.35 -1.66
CA HIS A 26 -52.18 19.15 -1.35
C HIS A 26 -52.77 20.23 -0.43
N PHE A 27 -51.98 20.70 0.55
CA PHE A 27 -52.40 21.77 1.45
C PHE A 27 -52.61 23.09 0.71
N LEU A 28 -51.70 23.47 -0.17
CA LEU A 28 -51.83 24.66 -1.02
C LEU A 28 -52.96 24.54 -2.04
N GLY A 29 -53.25 23.30 -2.48
CA GLY A 29 -54.45 22.97 -3.29
C GLY A 29 -55.78 22.96 -2.51
N GLY A 30 -55.80 23.46 -1.28
CA GLY A 30 -57.06 23.64 -0.48
C GLY A 30 -57.57 22.38 0.22
N LYS A 31 -56.78 21.28 0.26
CA LYS A 31 -57.21 20.07 0.97
C LYS A 31 -57.06 20.21 2.48
N SER A 32 -58.05 19.70 3.23
CA SER A 32 -57.96 19.68 4.70
C SER A 32 -56.84 18.75 5.17
N ARG A 33 -56.16 19.05 6.30
CA ARG A 33 -55.11 18.24 6.89
C ARG A 33 -55.52 16.80 7.20
N ALA A 34 -56.82 16.57 7.47
CA ALA A 34 -57.38 15.24 7.64
C ALA A 34 -57.39 14.46 6.33
N LYS A 35 -57.89 15.05 5.22
CA LYS A 35 -57.88 14.44 3.89
C LYS A 35 -56.45 14.18 3.38
N ILE A 36 -55.48 15.06 3.67
CA ILE A 36 -54.08 14.87 3.31
C ILE A 36 -53.47 13.66 4.03
N SER A 37 -53.80 13.49 5.31
CA SER A 37 -53.32 12.32 6.08
C SER A 37 -53.87 11.00 5.55
N GLU A 38 -55.12 11.01 5.07
CA GLU A 38 -55.77 9.86 4.45
C GLU A 38 -55.13 9.52 3.09
N TYR A 39 -54.94 10.51 2.20
CA TYR A 39 -54.34 10.33 0.87
C TYR A 39 -52.92 9.82 0.94
N LEU A 40 -52.08 10.38 1.84
CA LEU A 40 -50.68 10.02 1.97
C LEU A 40 -50.45 8.85 2.93
N LYS A 41 -51.50 8.32 3.57
CA LYS A 41 -51.46 7.22 4.56
C LYS A 41 -50.44 7.51 5.69
N VAL A 42 -50.43 8.76 6.20
CA VAL A 42 -49.57 9.21 7.30
C VAL A 42 -50.42 9.75 8.45
N SER A 43 -49.87 9.84 9.65
CA SER A 43 -50.61 10.38 10.78
C SER A 43 -50.97 11.85 10.57
N ARG A 44 -52.13 12.27 11.02
CA ARG A 44 -52.59 13.68 11.02
C ARG A 44 -51.62 14.59 11.79
N THR A 45 -50.98 14.04 12.83
CA THR A 45 -49.93 14.74 13.61
C THR A 45 -48.74 15.08 12.74
N SER A 46 -48.30 14.17 11.85
CA SER A 46 -47.19 14.40 10.90
C SER A 46 -47.54 15.51 9.91
N VAL A 47 -48.74 15.45 9.32
CA VAL A 47 -49.20 16.49 8.41
C VAL A 47 -49.24 17.86 9.10
N ASN A 48 -49.79 17.93 10.32
CA ASN A 48 -49.82 19.17 11.10
C ASN A 48 -48.40 19.75 11.34
N LYS A 49 -47.44 18.89 11.71
CA LYS A 49 -46.07 19.32 11.89
C LYS A 49 -45.43 19.84 10.60
N TRP A 50 -45.66 19.18 9.48
CA TRP A 50 -45.09 19.58 8.18
C TRP A 50 -45.72 20.88 7.67
N VAL A 51 -47.03 21.02 7.74
CA VAL A 51 -47.70 22.26 7.37
C VAL A 51 -47.27 23.43 8.25
N GLN A 52 -47.15 23.23 9.56
CA GLN A 52 -46.66 24.27 10.46
C GLN A 52 -45.21 24.66 10.18
N ALA A 53 -44.34 23.66 9.92
CA ALA A 53 -42.96 23.90 9.56
C ALA A 53 -42.81 24.67 8.24
N TYR A 54 -43.68 24.38 7.28
CA TYR A 54 -43.76 25.10 6.01
C TYR A 54 -44.22 26.54 6.20
N LEU A 55 -45.28 26.75 6.96
CA LEU A 55 -45.82 28.10 7.23
C LEU A 55 -44.79 29.00 7.96
N ASN A 56 -43.99 28.41 8.85
CA ASN A 56 -43.00 29.18 9.61
C ASN A 56 -41.70 29.43 8.82
N ASN A 57 -41.21 28.46 8.05
CA ASN A 57 -39.87 28.49 7.46
C ASN A 57 -39.86 28.13 5.96
N GLY A 58 -40.98 28.09 5.28
CA GLY A 58 -41.06 27.69 3.90
C GLY A 58 -40.57 26.26 3.64
N ILE A 59 -40.04 26.03 2.46
CA ILE A 59 -39.52 24.70 2.04
C ILE A 59 -38.33 24.28 2.91
N SER A 60 -37.53 25.21 3.40
CA SER A 60 -36.39 24.90 4.30
C SER A 60 -36.81 24.23 5.60
N GLY A 61 -38.00 24.53 6.10
CA GLY A 61 -38.57 23.89 7.28
C GLY A 61 -38.93 22.41 7.11
N LEU A 62 -39.06 21.95 5.85
CA LEU A 62 -39.37 20.55 5.54
C LEU A 62 -38.15 19.66 5.48
N LYS A 63 -36.94 20.24 5.39
CA LYS A 63 -35.71 19.48 5.43
C LYS A 63 -35.50 18.82 6.79
N GLU A 64 -35.05 17.59 6.77
CA GLU A 64 -34.74 16.87 8.01
C GLU A 64 -33.58 17.53 8.74
N LYS A 65 -33.77 17.92 10.00
CA LYS A 65 -32.66 18.39 10.83
C LYS A 65 -31.80 17.19 11.15
N LYS A 66 -30.49 17.31 10.89
CA LYS A 66 -29.53 16.29 11.34
C LYS A 66 -29.71 16.09 12.84
N HIS A 67 -29.95 14.85 13.25
CA HIS A 67 -29.98 14.52 14.67
C HIS A 67 -28.61 14.85 15.26
N THR A 68 -28.58 15.59 16.36
CA THR A 68 -27.37 15.76 17.14
C THR A 68 -27.00 14.41 17.73
N CYS A 69 -25.89 13.84 17.25
CA CYS A 69 -25.34 12.62 17.82
C CYS A 69 -25.09 12.80 19.32
N ARG A 70 -25.17 11.70 20.08
CA ARG A 70 -24.76 11.69 21.51
C ARG A 70 -23.39 12.36 21.65
N ARG A 71 -23.24 13.25 22.63
CA ARG A 71 -21.94 13.89 22.90
C ARG A 71 -20.85 12.85 23.02
N LYS A 72 -19.74 13.07 22.33
CA LYS A 72 -18.55 12.23 22.48
C LYS A 72 -18.13 12.27 23.95
N ALA A 73 -17.82 11.14 24.54
CA ALA A 73 -17.36 11.09 25.93
C ALA A 73 -15.94 11.64 26.08
N LEU A 74 -15.10 11.53 25.04
CA LEU A 74 -13.77 12.15 24.96
C LEU A 74 -13.86 13.49 24.22
N SER A 75 -13.24 14.52 24.76
CA SER A 75 -13.04 15.82 24.11
C SER A 75 -12.00 15.67 22.97
N ASP A 76 -11.98 16.64 22.05
CA ASP A 76 -11.01 16.61 20.94
C ASP A 76 -9.55 16.71 21.46
N ARG A 77 -9.30 17.42 22.56
CA ARG A 77 -7.98 17.44 23.24
C ARG A 77 -7.58 16.04 23.75
N GLN A 78 -8.50 15.34 24.41
CA GLN A 78 -8.24 13.98 24.90
C GLN A 78 -8.03 12.98 23.76
N LEU A 79 -8.73 13.15 22.65
CA LEU A 79 -8.53 12.35 21.44
C LEU A 79 -7.14 12.58 20.83
N GLN A 80 -6.66 13.82 20.83
CA GLN A 80 -5.31 14.15 20.37
C GLN A 80 -4.23 13.54 21.29
N GLN A 81 -4.37 13.68 22.61
CA GLN A 81 -3.47 13.05 23.59
C GLN A 81 -3.43 11.53 23.45
N LEU A 82 -4.60 10.91 23.22
CA LEU A 82 -4.70 9.48 22.99
C LEU A 82 -3.94 9.07 21.71
N LYS A 83 -4.07 9.86 20.64
CA LYS A 83 -3.36 9.60 19.38
C LYS A 83 -1.84 9.67 19.57
N GLU A 84 -1.34 10.68 20.25
CA GLU A 84 0.08 10.84 20.58
C GLU A 84 0.59 9.65 21.39
N PHE A 85 -0.10 9.29 22.48
CA PHE A 85 0.23 8.10 23.26
C PHE A 85 0.33 6.84 22.42
N ILE A 86 -0.62 6.60 21.51
CA ILE A 86 -0.63 5.41 20.65
C ILE A 86 0.54 5.43 19.68
N MET A 87 0.88 6.57 19.10
CA MET A 87 2.00 6.70 18.17
C MET A 87 3.33 6.46 18.86
N ASP A 88 3.53 6.99 20.06
CA ASP A 88 4.77 6.87 20.82
C ASP A 88 4.93 5.48 21.45
N SER A 89 3.82 4.85 21.86
CA SER A 89 3.82 3.57 22.56
C SER A 89 3.44 2.37 21.67
N SER A 90 3.38 2.54 20.36
CA SER A 90 2.97 1.49 19.40
C SER A 90 3.80 0.20 19.54
N VAL A 91 5.08 0.33 19.87
CA VAL A 91 5.98 -0.73 20.29
C VAL A 91 6.38 -0.49 21.75
N LYS A 92 6.21 -1.49 22.61
CA LYS A 92 6.55 -1.36 24.04
C LYS A 92 8.08 -1.36 24.24
N PRO A 93 8.62 -0.70 25.27
CA PRO A 93 10.06 -0.64 25.51
C PRO A 93 10.73 -2.01 25.71
N ASP A 94 10.01 -2.95 26.27
CA ASP A 94 10.42 -4.35 26.50
C ASP A 94 10.09 -5.29 25.31
N GLY A 95 9.65 -4.72 24.20
CA GLY A 95 9.16 -5.43 23.05
C GLY A 95 7.65 -5.73 23.11
N GLY A 96 7.12 -6.24 22.00
CA GLY A 96 5.69 -6.48 21.84
C GLY A 96 4.95 -5.28 21.25
N ARG A 97 3.63 -5.32 21.29
CA ARG A 97 2.75 -4.37 20.60
C ARG A 97 1.68 -3.80 21.53
N LEU A 98 1.30 -2.56 21.31
CA LEU A 98 0.12 -1.97 21.94
C LEU A 98 -1.15 -2.66 21.41
N GLN A 99 -2.05 -3.05 22.29
CA GLN A 99 -3.32 -3.70 21.96
C GLN A 99 -4.50 -2.84 22.39
N GLY A 100 -5.70 -3.13 21.87
CA GLY A 100 -6.91 -2.40 22.24
C GLY A 100 -7.23 -2.41 23.73
N LYS A 101 -6.77 -3.45 24.48
CA LYS A 101 -6.89 -3.49 25.95
C LYS A 101 -5.99 -2.46 26.63
N ASP A 102 -4.77 -2.25 26.12
CA ASP A 102 -3.83 -1.28 26.66
C ASP A 102 -4.34 0.15 26.41
N VAL A 103 -4.93 0.38 25.23
CA VAL A 103 -5.60 1.65 24.91
C VAL A 103 -6.82 1.90 25.82
N ALA A 104 -7.63 0.86 26.09
CA ALA A 104 -8.77 0.97 26.99
C ALA A 104 -8.31 1.31 28.43
N LEU A 105 -7.21 0.69 28.88
CA LEU A 105 -6.61 0.96 30.18
C LEU A 105 -6.12 2.41 30.26
N TYR A 106 -5.38 2.89 29.26
CA TYR A 106 -4.93 4.27 29.20
C TYR A 106 -6.11 5.26 29.29
N ILE A 107 -7.19 5.05 28.53
CA ILE A 107 -8.36 5.93 28.60
C ILE A 107 -9.01 5.90 29.99
N LEU A 108 -9.03 4.76 30.64
CA LEU A 108 -9.57 4.63 31.97
C LEU A 108 -8.69 5.36 33.02
N THR A 109 -7.37 5.16 32.95
CA THR A 109 -6.43 5.76 33.93
C THR A 109 -6.29 7.28 33.76
N GLU A 110 -6.16 7.76 32.53
CA GLU A 110 -5.90 9.17 32.24
C GLU A 110 -7.17 10.02 32.19
N PHE A 111 -8.28 9.45 31.71
CA PHE A 111 -9.50 10.23 31.47
C PHE A 111 -10.69 9.76 32.33
N GLY A 112 -10.54 8.71 33.14
CA GLY A 112 -11.60 8.18 34.00
C GLY A 112 -12.80 7.59 33.24
N ILE A 113 -12.66 7.29 31.94
CA ILE A 113 -13.76 6.85 31.08
C ILE A 113 -13.60 5.38 30.73
N GLN A 114 -14.60 4.58 31.03
CA GLN A 114 -14.62 3.17 30.69
C GLN A 114 -15.33 2.92 29.36
N TYR A 115 -14.64 2.27 28.42
CA TYR A 115 -15.20 1.89 27.12
C TYR A 115 -15.30 0.36 26.95
N LYS A 116 -16.32 -0.07 26.23
CA LYS A 116 -16.38 -1.46 25.71
C LYS A 116 -15.32 -1.61 24.59
N LYS A 117 -14.78 -2.83 24.47
CA LYS A 117 -13.72 -3.17 23.49
C LYS A 117 -14.07 -2.72 22.06
N SER A 118 -15.31 -2.93 21.63
CA SER A 118 -15.78 -2.49 20.29
C SER A 118 -15.67 -0.99 20.07
N ASN A 119 -15.95 -0.19 21.10
CA ASN A 119 -15.88 1.27 21.00
C ASN A 119 -14.43 1.77 20.90
N ILE A 120 -13.46 1.05 21.48
CA ILE A 120 -12.03 1.39 21.32
C ILE A 120 -11.65 1.33 19.82
N TYR A 121 -12.04 0.28 19.11
CA TYR A 121 -11.74 0.20 17.68
C TYR A 121 -12.44 1.28 16.85
N ILE A 122 -13.66 1.68 17.22
CA ILE A 122 -14.36 2.81 16.58
C ILE A 122 -13.57 4.11 16.80
N ILE A 123 -13.06 4.36 18.01
CA ILE A 123 -12.25 5.54 18.32
C ILE A 123 -10.95 5.50 17.52
N LEU A 124 -10.23 4.36 17.46
CA LEU A 124 -9.00 4.21 16.71
C LEU A 124 -9.21 4.52 15.22
N HIS A 125 -10.25 3.99 14.61
CA HIS A 125 -10.59 4.31 13.21
C HIS A 125 -10.98 5.78 13.01
N ALA A 126 -11.70 6.38 13.95
CA ALA A 126 -12.04 7.81 13.90
C ALA A 126 -10.81 8.73 14.03
N LEU A 127 -9.72 8.25 14.67
CA LEU A 127 -8.42 8.91 14.74
C LEU A 127 -7.56 8.63 13.49
N ASN A 128 -8.11 7.97 12.48
CA ASN A 128 -7.41 7.53 11.26
C ASN A 128 -6.25 6.58 11.54
N LEU A 129 -6.40 5.70 12.54
CA LEU A 129 -5.45 4.65 12.88
C LEU A 129 -5.95 3.31 12.35
N SER A 130 -5.05 2.52 11.78
CA SER A 130 -5.31 1.20 11.23
C SER A 130 -4.34 0.18 11.81
N TRP A 131 -4.78 -1.09 11.84
CA TRP A 131 -3.92 -2.20 12.24
C TRP A 131 -3.03 -2.59 11.07
N ILE A 132 -1.75 -2.17 11.11
CA ILE A 132 -0.80 -2.29 10.01
C ILE A 132 0.30 -3.29 10.39
N THR A 133 0.71 -4.13 9.44
CA THR A 133 1.86 -5.02 9.61
C THR A 133 3.15 -4.19 9.63
N THR A 134 3.95 -4.35 10.67
CA THR A 134 5.26 -3.70 10.78
C THR A 134 6.25 -4.31 9.79
N ARG A 135 7.19 -3.50 9.34
CA ARG A 135 8.38 -3.97 8.62
C ARG A 135 9.53 -4.13 9.60
N SER A 136 10.37 -5.14 9.38
CA SER A 136 11.59 -5.29 10.16
C SER A 136 12.55 -4.13 9.86
N LYS A 137 13.20 -3.65 10.89
CA LYS A 137 14.29 -2.65 10.80
C LYS A 137 15.52 -3.24 11.47
N HIS A 138 16.65 -3.21 10.78
CA HIS A 138 17.90 -3.66 11.39
C HIS A 138 18.37 -2.62 12.43
N PRO A 139 18.85 -3.04 13.63
CA PRO A 139 19.29 -2.10 14.67
C PRO A 139 20.40 -1.13 14.24
N LYS A 140 21.28 -1.58 13.35
CA LYS A 140 22.40 -0.78 12.80
C LYS A 140 22.03 0.04 11.55
N GLN A 141 20.75 0.09 11.17
CA GLN A 141 20.30 0.89 10.02
C GLN A 141 20.42 2.38 10.33
N SER A 142 21.03 3.14 9.43
CA SER A 142 21.14 4.59 9.53
C SER A 142 20.18 5.28 8.56
N VAL A 143 19.25 6.05 9.11
CA VAL A 143 18.33 6.88 8.32
C VAL A 143 19.08 7.97 7.58
N GLU A 144 20.11 8.54 8.21
CA GLU A 144 20.97 9.57 7.61
C GLU A 144 21.69 9.05 6.36
N ALA A 145 22.28 7.84 6.46
CA ALA A 145 22.94 7.21 5.32
C ALA A 145 21.96 6.91 4.18
N GLN A 146 20.71 6.57 4.49
CA GLN A 146 19.66 6.35 3.47
C GLN A 146 19.24 7.64 2.78
N GLU A 147 19.04 8.72 3.54
CA GLU A 147 18.70 10.03 2.97
C GLU A 147 19.84 10.58 2.12
N ASP A 148 21.08 10.36 2.55
CA ASP A 148 22.25 10.73 1.77
C ASP A 148 22.40 9.88 0.49
N PHE A 149 22.02 8.60 0.55
CA PHE A 149 21.97 7.75 -0.64
C PHE A 149 20.89 8.17 -1.62
N LYS A 150 19.76 8.68 -1.17
CA LYS A 150 18.70 9.19 -2.06
C LYS A 150 19.13 10.44 -2.86
N LYS A 151 20.18 11.10 -2.42
CA LYS A 151 20.92 12.11 -3.19
C LYS A 151 21.93 11.50 -4.17
N PHE A 152 21.73 10.24 -4.49
CA PHE A 152 22.63 9.35 -5.22
C PHE A 152 23.02 9.88 -6.62
N GLN A 153 22.20 10.74 -7.22
CA GLN A 153 22.51 11.39 -8.49
C GLN A 153 23.91 12.05 -8.48
N ILE A 154 24.24 12.79 -7.42
CA ILE A 154 25.54 13.49 -7.30
C ILE A 154 26.69 12.50 -7.15
N LYS A 155 26.52 11.46 -6.31
CA LYS A 155 27.57 10.44 -6.10
C LYS A 155 27.78 9.55 -7.33
N THR A 156 26.71 9.27 -8.05
CA THR A 156 26.74 8.49 -9.29
C THR A 156 27.44 9.27 -10.40
N LEU A 157 27.20 10.58 -10.51
CA LEU A 157 27.90 11.45 -11.48
C LEU A 157 29.42 11.38 -11.35
N LEU A 158 29.95 11.23 -10.15
CA LEU A 158 31.39 11.12 -9.92
C LEU A 158 31.99 9.78 -10.39
N LYS A 159 31.18 8.73 -10.52
CA LYS A 159 31.59 7.39 -10.97
C LYS A 159 31.39 7.16 -12.47
N ILE A 160 30.65 8.04 -13.15
CA ILE A 160 30.37 7.91 -14.57
C ILE A 160 31.48 8.59 -15.38
N PRO A 161 31.93 7.99 -16.49
CA PRO A 161 32.88 8.67 -17.39
C PRO A 161 32.32 10.02 -17.88
N GLY A 162 33.12 11.09 -17.75
CA GLY A 162 32.69 12.48 -17.99
C GLY A 162 32.18 12.82 -19.39
N HIS A 163 32.33 11.88 -20.34
CA HIS A 163 31.81 12.03 -21.72
C HIS A 163 30.38 11.45 -21.90
N VAL A 164 29.79 10.82 -20.87
CA VAL A 164 28.43 10.25 -20.93
C VAL A 164 27.43 11.27 -20.46
N ALA A 165 26.48 11.64 -21.32
CA ALA A 165 25.38 12.53 -20.97
C ALA A 165 24.37 11.85 -20.02
N LEU A 166 23.73 12.60 -19.12
CA LEU A 166 22.83 12.08 -18.08
C LEU A 166 21.61 11.33 -18.63
N ASP A 167 21.10 11.75 -19.76
CA ASP A 167 19.99 11.10 -20.47
C ASP A 167 20.38 9.76 -21.09
N ARG A 168 21.66 9.44 -21.13
CA ARG A 168 22.22 8.16 -21.60
C ARG A 168 22.60 7.21 -20.47
N ILE A 169 22.18 7.47 -19.25
CA ILE A 169 22.43 6.61 -18.10
C ILE A 169 21.23 5.71 -17.85
N ASP A 170 21.49 4.41 -17.77
CA ASP A 170 20.53 3.40 -17.33
C ASP A 170 20.87 2.97 -15.91
N VAL A 171 20.00 3.25 -14.94
CA VAL A 171 20.18 2.81 -13.55
C VAL A 171 19.56 1.44 -13.38
N TRP A 172 20.39 0.46 -13.08
CA TRP A 172 20.01 -0.92 -12.81
C TRP A 172 20.07 -1.22 -11.33
N PHE A 173 19.11 -1.94 -10.82
CA PHE A 173 19.10 -2.46 -9.46
C PHE A 173 19.23 -3.96 -9.50
N GLN A 174 20.28 -4.47 -8.87
CA GLN A 174 20.67 -5.87 -8.87
C GLN A 174 20.59 -6.44 -7.44
N ASP A 175 20.25 -7.71 -7.33
CA ASP A 175 20.24 -8.48 -6.08
C ASP A 175 20.17 -9.99 -6.36
N GLU A 176 20.43 -10.82 -5.35
CA GLU A 176 20.22 -12.25 -5.39
C GLU A 176 19.12 -12.70 -4.45
N ALA A 177 18.25 -13.56 -4.95
CA ALA A 177 17.26 -14.22 -4.13
C ALA A 177 17.45 -15.73 -4.13
N ARG A 178 17.45 -16.33 -2.93
CA ARG A 178 17.44 -17.77 -2.77
C ARG A 178 16.00 -18.28 -2.77
N PHE A 179 15.74 -19.28 -3.60
CA PHE A 179 14.44 -19.91 -3.74
C PHE A 179 14.58 -21.44 -3.73
N GLY A 180 13.59 -22.16 -3.24
CA GLY A 180 13.64 -23.62 -3.21
C GLY A 180 12.50 -24.25 -2.41
N GLN A 181 12.76 -25.47 -1.95
CA GLN A 181 11.74 -26.33 -1.32
C GLN A 181 11.18 -25.75 -0.02
N GLN A 182 11.93 -24.94 0.73
CA GLN A 182 11.39 -24.18 1.87
C GLN A 182 10.62 -22.93 1.42
N ASN A 183 9.55 -23.15 0.67
CA ASN A 183 8.82 -22.10 0.01
C ASN A 183 7.83 -21.35 0.92
N THR A 184 7.35 -20.21 0.45
CA THR A 184 6.38 -19.35 1.12
C THR A 184 4.96 -19.90 0.94
N THR A 185 4.16 -19.83 2.00
CA THR A 185 2.72 -20.10 1.92
C THR A 185 1.94 -18.79 1.79
N THR A 186 0.89 -18.79 0.99
CA THR A 186 0.02 -17.62 0.79
C THR A 186 -1.46 -18.00 0.77
N LYS A 187 -2.32 -16.99 0.68
CA LYS A 187 -3.78 -17.15 0.67
C LYS A 187 -4.24 -17.91 -0.56
N ILE A 188 -5.25 -18.77 -0.36
CA ILE A 188 -5.95 -19.47 -1.42
C ILE A 188 -7.46 -19.21 -1.29
N TRP A 189 -8.21 -19.42 -2.37
CA TRP A 189 -9.65 -19.47 -2.29
C TRP A 189 -10.08 -20.72 -1.52
N ALA A 190 -10.89 -20.53 -0.49
CA ALA A 190 -11.41 -21.60 0.34
C ALA A 190 -12.77 -21.20 0.95
N GLU A 191 -13.50 -22.16 1.46
CA GLU A 191 -14.76 -21.92 2.14
C GLU A 191 -14.56 -20.99 3.35
N LYS A 192 -15.45 -20.02 3.53
CA LYS A 192 -15.37 -19.05 4.63
C LYS A 192 -15.44 -19.76 5.98
N GLY A 193 -14.43 -19.53 6.82
CA GLY A 193 -14.30 -20.18 8.13
C GLY A 193 -13.49 -21.48 8.11
N SER A 194 -13.12 -22.02 6.95
CA SER A 194 -12.20 -23.14 6.83
C SER A 194 -10.75 -22.73 7.13
N ARG A 195 -9.89 -23.74 7.36
CA ARG A 195 -8.45 -23.58 7.55
C ARG A 195 -7.72 -24.49 6.55
N PRO A 196 -7.63 -24.07 5.28
CA PRO A 196 -6.97 -24.88 4.27
C PRO A 196 -5.50 -25.11 4.63
N ARG A 197 -5.01 -26.29 4.25
CA ARG A 197 -3.61 -26.69 4.46
C ARG A 197 -2.96 -26.87 3.09
N VAL A 198 -1.72 -26.41 2.97
CA VAL A 198 -0.86 -26.66 1.80
C VAL A 198 0.39 -27.38 2.26
N VAL A 199 0.96 -28.19 1.37
CA VAL A 199 2.20 -28.91 1.65
C VAL A 199 3.32 -27.88 1.76
N LYS A 200 4.09 -27.95 2.84
CA LYS A 200 5.33 -27.19 3.02
C LYS A 200 6.46 -28.19 3.13
N GLN A 201 7.33 -28.17 2.13
CA GLN A 201 8.51 -29.01 2.11
C GLN A 201 9.53 -28.55 3.15
N GLN A 202 10.28 -29.51 3.68
CA GLN A 202 11.32 -29.26 4.69
C GLN A 202 12.73 -29.58 4.18
N GLN A 203 12.85 -30.02 2.93
CA GLN A 203 14.12 -30.24 2.27
C GLN A 203 14.84 -28.91 1.98
N TYR A 204 16.12 -28.99 1.69
CA TYR A 204 16.99 -27.83 1.55
C TYR A 204 17.52 -27.60 0.14
N THR A 205 16.93 -28.26 -0.87
CA THR A 205 17.29 -27.97 -2.27
C THR A 205 16.81 -26.58 -2.66
N TYR A 206 17.72 -25.79 -3.20
CA TYR A 206 17.45 -24.41 -3.61
C TYR A 206 18.35 -24.00 -4.79
N ALA A 207 17.92 -22.96 -5.49
CA ALA A 207 18.70 -22.22 -6.49
C ALA A 207 18.80 -20.75 -6.10
N TYR A 208 19.78 -20.06 -6.64
CA TYR A 208 19.91 -18.61 -6.58
C TYR A 208 19.46 -18.01 -7.90
N LEU A 209 18.63 -16.99 -7.81
CA LEU A 209 18.24 -16.14 -8.92
C LEU A 209 18.93 -14.80 -8.76
N PHE A 210 19.93 -14.54 -9.60
CA PHE A 210 20.52 -13.22 -9.78
C PHE A 210 19.59 -12.44 -10.70
N GLY A 211 19.07 -11.32 -10.25
CA GLY A 211 18.18 -10.50 -11.03
C GLY A 211 18.62 -9.06 -11.08
N ALA A 212 18.33 -8.40 -12.17
CA ALA A 212 18.53 -6.96 -12.33
C ALA A 212 17.34 -6.35 -13.06
N VAL A 213 16.95 -5.15 -12.63
CA VAL A 213 15.86 -4.38 -13.24
C VAL A 213 16.32 -2.95 -13.50
N CYS A 214 15.91 -2.39 -14.63
CA CYS A 214 16.07 -0.97 -14.94
C CYS A 214 14.70 -0.29 -14.88
N PRO A 215 14.35 0.42 -13.80
CA PRO A 215 13.01 0.97 -13.59
C PRO A 215 12.58 2.01 -14.63
N THR A 216 13.54 2.67 -15.27
CA THR A 216 13.28 3.75 -16.23
C THR A 216 12.78 3.24 -17.59
N ASN A 217 13.24 2.08 -18.03
CA ASN A 217 12.90 1.50 -19.33
C ASN A 217 12.27 0.11 -19.25
N GLY A 218 12.14 -0.47 -18.05
CA GLY A 218 11.54 -1.77 -17.82
C GLY A 218 12.38 -2.97 -18.27
N LYS A 219 13.65 -2.76 -18.65
CA LYS A 219 14.56 -3.85 -18.98
C LYS A 219 14.89 -4.68 -17.74
N THR A 220 15.09 -5.97 -17.96
CA THR A 220 15.43 -6.93 -16.90
C THR A 220 16.41 -7.97 -17.42
N GLU A 221 17.35 -8.39 -16.57
CA GLU A 221 18.27 -9.49 -16.84
C GLU A 221 18.33 -10.42 -15.63
N ALA A 222 18.51 -11.72 -15.87
CA ALA A 222 18.65 -12.70 -14.79
C ALA A 222 19.45 -13.93 -15.17
N ILE A 223 20.06 -14.54 -14.13
CA ILE A 223 20.69 -15.87 -14.20
C ILE A 223 20.17 -16.71 -13.03
N ILE A 224 19.89 -17.99 -13.28
CA ILE A 224 19.65 -18.98 -12.23
C ILE A 224 20.92 -19.81 -12.07
N ALA A 225 21.38 -19.94 -10.83
CA ALA A 225 22.61 -20.67 -10.52
C ALA A 225 22.46 -21.53 -9.26
N PRO A 226 23.21 -22.63 -9.12
CA PRO A 226 23.19 -23.47 -7.92
C PRO A 226 23.86 -22.83 -6.70
N PHE A 227 24.66 -21.81 -6.92
CA PHE A 227 25.42 -21.10 -5.88
C PHE A 227 25.54 -19.61 -6.22
N SER A 228 25.84 -18.78 -5.22
CA SER A 228 26.17 -17.37 -5.39
C SER A 228 27.68 -17.19 -5.18
N ASN A 229 28.36 -16.69 -6.21
CA ASN A 229 29.78 -16.36 -6.18
C ASN A 229 30.11 -15.27 -7.20
N MET A 230 31.40 -14.87 -7.21
CA MET A 230 31.92 -13.82 -8.08
C MET A 230 31.81 -14.18 -9.57
N GLU A 231 31.98 -15.45 -9.95
CA GLU A 231 31.93 -15.88 -11.36
C GLU A 231 30.51 -15.68 -11.93
N VAL A 232 29.47 -16.13 -11.20
CA VAL A 232 28.07 -15.92 -11.61
C VAL A 232 27.74 -14.42 -11.64
N MET A 233 28.27 -13.63 -10.70
CA MET A 233 28.09 -12.18 -10.73
C MET A 233 28.72 -11.54 -11.97
N LYS A 234 29.91 -11.96 -12.38
CA LYS A 234 30.53 -11.48 -13.62
C LYS A 234 29.69 -11.79 -14.85
N GLU A 235 29.17 -13.00 -14.95
CA GLU A 235 28.27 -13.39 -16.03
C GLU A 235 26.98 -12.55 -16.03
N HIS A 236 26.43 -12.27 -14.84
CA HIS A 236 25.26 -11.42 -14.72
C HIS A 236 25.55 -9.97 -15.15
N LEU A 237 26.69 -9.41 -14.74
CA LEU A 237 27.13 -8.09 -15.21
C LEU A 237 27.37 -8.05 -16.73
N ALA A 238 27.89 -9.15 -17.31
CA ALA A 238 28.04 -9.27 -18.76
C ALA A 238 26.67 -9.20 -19.48
N LEU A 239 25.61 -9.82 -18.94
CA LEU A 239 24.27 -9.69 -19.49
C LEU A 239 23.75 -8.26 -19.40
N ILE A 240 23.93 -7.57 -18.27
CA ILE A 240 23.53 -6.17 -18.10
C ILE A 240 24.30 -5.27 -19.08
N SER A 241 25.61 -5.50 -19.22
CA SER A 241 26.46 -4.78 -20.19
C SER A 241 25.93 -4.93 -21.62
N LYS A 242 25.59 -6.15 -22.02
CA LYS A 242 25.03 -6.47 -23.35
C LYS A 242 23.63 -5.90 -23.56
N ALA A 243 22.80 -5.86 -22.52
CA ALA A 243 21.45 -5.28 -22.54
C ALA A 243 21.45 -3.76 -22.62
N THR A 244 22.57 -3.14 -22.21
CA THR A 244 22.77 -1.69 -22.26
C THR A 244 23.10 -1.28 -23.69
N ALA A 245 22.26 -0.44 -24.28
CA ALA A 245 22.39 -0.05 -25.69
C ALA A 245 23.71 0.70 -25.96
N ALA A 246 24.21 0.62 -27.19
CA ALA A 246 25.42 1.32 -27.60
C ALA A 246 25.33 2.83 -27.32
N GLY A 247 26.38 3.40 -26.75
CA GLY A 247 26.42 4.82 -26.35
C GLY A 247 25.66 5.17 -25.08
N ARG A 248 25.11 4.18 -24.37
CA ARG A 248 24.54 4.32 -23.01
C ARG A 248 25.46 3.71 -21.97
N HIS A 249 25.29 4.09 -20.73
CA HIS A 249 26.10 3.61 -19.59
C HIS A 249 25.19 3.07 -18.50
N ALA A 250 25.46 1.88 -18.00
CA ALA A 250 24.73 1.26 -16.91
C ALA A 250 25.36 1.63 -15.56
N VAL A 251 24.59 2.15 -14.65
CA VAL A 251 24.95 2.27 -13.24
C VAL A 251 24.25 1.14 -12.50
N VAL A 252 25.01 0.15 -12.06
CA VAL A 252 24.47 -1.02 -11.36
C VAL A 252 24.53 -0.76 -9.85
N VAL A 253 23.36 -0.65 -9.25
CA VAL A 253 23.18 -0.49 -7.81
C VAL A 253 22.96 -1.86 -7.20
N MET A 254 23.80 -2.24 -6.22
CA MET A 254 23.74 -3.53 -5.54
C MET A 254 24.07 -3.38 -4.05
N ASP A 255 23.88 -4.43 -3.26
CA ASP A 255 24.31 -4.43 -1.86
C ASP A 255 25.83 -4.64 -1.73
N GLY A 256 26.35 -4.62 -0.51
CA GLY A 256 27.77 -4.78 -0.21
C GLY A 256 28.18 -6.23 0.11
N ALA A 257 27.62 -7.23 -0.56
CA ALA A 257 28.07 -8.62 -0.39
C ALA A 257 29.55 -8.80 -0.80
N ASN A 258 30.23 -9.80 -0.25
CA ASN A 258 31.67 -10.00 -0.46
C ASN A 258 32.06 -10.21 -1.94
N TRP A 259 31.16 -10.68 -2.76
CA TRP A 259 31.37 -10.87 -4.21
C TRP A 259 30.92 -9.67 -5.05
N HIS A 260 30.38 -8.61 -4.43
CA HIS A 260 30.01 -7.34 -5.06
C HIS A 260 31.18 -6.35 -4.97
N GLN A 261 32.23 -6.63 -5.69
CA GLN A 261 33.42 -5.78 -5.65
C GLN A 261 33.36 -4.67 -6.70
N GLU A 262 33.65 -3.43 -6.30
CA GLU A 262 33.60 -2.28 -7.22
C GLU A 262 34.55 -2.45 -8.42
N TYR A 263 35.70 -3.15 -8.24
CA TYR A 263 36.64 -3.35 -9.33
C TYR A 263 36.12 -4.21 -10.50
N LEU A 264 35.00 -4.91 -10.32
CA LEU A 264 34.36 -5.69 -11.39
C LEU A 264 33.88 -4.81 -12.54
N ASP A 265 33.62 -3.53 -12.29
CA ASP A 265 33.24 -2.58 -13.35
C ASP A 265 34.36 -2.35 -14.36
N LYS A 266 35.65 -2.53 -13.95
CA LYS A 266 36.82 -2.39 -14.85
C LYS A 266 36.81 -3.39 -16.00
N GLU A 267 36.12 -4.50 -15.85
CA GLU A 267 35.96 -5.51 -16.90
C GLU A 267 34.92 -5.11 -17.95
N PHE A 268 34.05 -4.09 -17.65
CA PHE A 268 32.96 -3.67 -18.50
C PHE A 268 32.98 -2.14 -18.74
N PRO A 269 33.36 -1.69 -19.93
CA PRO A 269 33.56 -0.25 -20.19
C PRO A 269 32.26 0.61 -20.11
N ASN A 270 31.11 -0.03 -20.14
CA ASN A 270 29.79 0.62 -20.06
C ASN A 270 29.07 0.36 -18.75
N ILE A 271 29.76 -0.10 -17.70
CA ILE A 271 29.20 -0.32 -16.36
C ILE A 271 29.97 0.49 -15.32
N SER A 272 29.24 1.07 -14.37
CA SER A 272 29.78 1.54 -13.09
C SER A 272 28.96 0.93 -11.95
N ILE A 273 29.65 0.46 -10.89
CA ILE A 273 29.00 -0.15 -9.73
C ILE A 273 28.87 0.86 -8.59
N THR A 274 27.73 0.83 -7.94
CA THR A 274 27.44 1.63 -6.74
C THR A 274 26.76 0.77 -5.69
N HIS A 275 27.16 0.90 -4.41
CA HIS A 275 26.56 0.12 -3.32
C HIS A 275 25.52 0.93 -2.57
N ILE A 276 24.42 0.25 -2.22
CA ILE A 276 23.44 0.79 -1.26
C ILE A 276 24.08 0.78 0.16
N PRO A 277 23.63 1.68 1.04
CA PRO A 277 24.07 1.67 2.43
C PRO A 277 23.80 0.32 3.11
N PRO A 278 24.67 -0.13 4.00
CA PRO A 278 24.48 -1.37 4.74
C PRO A 278 23.10 -1.38 5.46
N TYR A 279 22.51 -2.56 5.55
CA TYR A 279 21.23 -2.79 6.23
C TYR A 279 20.04 -2.00 5.68
N SER A 280 20.04 -1.68 4.37
CA SER A 280 19.03 -0.84 3.75
C SER A 280 18.36 -1.49 2.51
N PRO A 281 17.82 -2.73 2.63
CA PRO A 281 17.25 -3.46 1.49
C PRO A 281 16.04 -2.72 0.88
N GLU A 282 15.35 -1.88 1.65
CA GLU A 282 14.21 -1.09 1.16
C GLU A 282 14.60 -0.05 0.09
N LEU A 283 15.88 0.27 -0.04
CA LEU A 283 16.41 1.11 -1.11
C LEU A 283 16.60 0.35 -2.42
N ASN A 284 16.59 -1.00 -2.37
CA ASN A 284 16.67 -1.82 -3.57
C ASN A 284 15.28 -2.19 -4.08
N PRO A 285 14.80 -1.61 -5.21
CA PRO A 285 13.48 -1.90 -5.75
C PRO A 285 13.25 -3.36 -6.14
N ILE A 286 14.32 -4.12 -6.44
CA ILE A 286 14.21 -5.52 -6.84
C ILE A 286 13.65 -6.40 -5.72
N GLU A 287 13.73 -5.98 -4.47
CA GLU A 287 13.08 -6.65 -3.34
C GLU A 287 11.56 -6.75 -3.53
N GLN A 288 10.96 -5.79 -4.24
CA GLN A 288 9.54 -5.85 -4.60
C GLN A 288 9.27 -6.92 -5.66
N VAL A 289 10.24 -7.17 -6.54
CA VAL A 289 10.17 -8.25 -7.54
C VAL A 289 10.20 -9.60 -6.84
N TRP A 290 11.12 -9.79 -5.88
CA TRP A 290 11.17 -11.02 -5.09
C TRP A 290 9.88 -11.26 -4.32
N SER A 291 9.32 -10.22 -3.73
CA SER A 291 8.04 -10.29 -3.02
C SER A 291 6.90 -10.66 -3.98
N TRP A 292 6.85 -10.04 -5.16
CA TRP A 292 5.84 -10.31 -6.17
C TRP A 292 5.94 -11.76 -6.68
N MET A 293 7.14 -12.23 -7.01
CA MET A 293 7.38 -13.60 -7.48
C MET A 293 6.98 -14.63 -6.40
N ARG A 294 7.37 -14.41 -5.14
CA ARG A 294 7.00 -15.30 -4.04
C ARG A 294 5.49 -15.39 -3.85
N GLN A 295 4.75 -14.30 -4.04
CA GLN A 295 3.30 -14.29 -3.79
C GLN A 295 2.48 -14.77 -4.99
N ASN A 296 2.89 -14.47 -6.21
CA ASN A 296 2.06 -14.67 -7.39
C ASN A 296 2.44 -15.91 -8.21
N GLU A 297 3.73 -16.28 -8.22
CA GLU A 297 4.21 -17.34 -9.11
C GLU A 297 4.61 -18.61 -8.35
N ILE A 298 5.17 -18.47 -7.14
CA ILE A 298 5.92 -19.55 -6.49
C ILE A 298 5.24 -20.04 -5.21
N ALA A 299 4.49 -19.19 -4.50
CA ALA A 299 3.85 -19.57 -3.25
C ALA A 299 2.99 -20.84 -3.36
N ASN A 300 2.96 -21.61 -2.28
CA ASN A 300 2.21 -22.87 -2.18
C ASN A 300 2.65 -23.98 -3.16
N ARG A 301 3.80 -23.83 -3.85
CA ARG A 301 4.34 -24.88 -4.73
C ARG A 301 5.27 -25.80 -3.93
N ALA A 302 5.25 -27.07 -4.30
CA ALA A 302 6.25 -28.07 -3.93
C ALA A 302 7.14 -28.32 -5.15
N PHE A 303 8.43 -28.52 -4.92
CA PHE A 303 9.43 -28.75 -5.97
C PHE A 303 10.01 -30.16 -5.85
N ALA A 304 10.03 -30.89 -6.95
CA ALA A 304 10.51 -32.27 -6.97
C ALA A 304 12.03 -32.37 -6.74
N ASN A 305 12.79 -31.56 -7.47
CA ASN A 305 14.26 -31.55 -7.50
C ASN A 305 14.77 -30.16 -7.89
N TYR A 306 16.07 -30.04 -8.16
CA TYR A 306 16.73 -28.81 -8.57
C TYR A 306 16.24 -28.33 -9.95
N GLU A 307 16.10 -29.22 -10.90
CA GLU A 307 15.68 -28.93 -12.26
C GLU A 307 14.26 -28.35 -12.29
N ASP A 308 13.35 -28.89 -11.45
CA ASP A 308 11.99 -28.37 -11.30
C ASP A 308 12.00 -26.96 -10.67
N ILE A 309 12.92 -26.70 -9.73
CA ILE A 309 13.13 -25.34 -9.19
C ILE A 309 13.56 -24.40 -10.30
N GLU A 310 14.60 -24.76 -11.07
CA GLU A 310 15.14 -23.93 -12.15
C GLU A 310 14.06 -23.63 -13.21
N GLU A 311 13.33 -24.64 -13.67
CA GLU A 311 12.23 -24.47 -14.63
C GLU A 311 11.16 -23.49 -14.12
N LYS A 312 10.67 -23.71 -12.91
CA LYS A 312 9.57 -22.88 -12.35
C LYS A 312 10.02 -21.44 -12.10
N PHE A 313 11.27 -21.22 -11.70
CA PHE A 313 11.81 -19.87 -11.53
C PHE A 313 12.07 -19.17 -12.84
N SER A 314 12.52 -19.89 -13.86
CA SER A 314 12.64 -19.39 -15.23
C SER A 314 11.27 -18.92 -15.77
N ILE A 315 10.24 -19.73 -15.59
CA ILE A 315 8.87 -19.35 -15.96
C ILE A 315 8.40 -18.12 -15.17
N ALA A 316 8.60 -18.10 -13.85
CA ALA A 316 8.18 -17.00 -12.99
C ALA A 316 8.87 -15.68 -13.37
N TRP A 317 10.17 -15.70 -13.64
CA TRP A 317 10.91 -14.54 -14.10
C TRP A 317 10.42 -14.06 -15.46
N ASN A 318 10.21 -14.98 -16.40
CA ASN A 318 9.69 -14.63 -17.73
C ASN A 318 8.28 -14.04 -17.65
N ASN A 319 7.40 -14.56 -16.79
CA ASN A 319 6.08 -13.98 -16.54
C ASN A 319 6.18 -12.57 -15.97
N PHE A 320 7.18 -12.31 -15.11
CA PHE A 320 7.43 -10.97 -14.56
C PHE A 320 7.92 -10.01 -15.65
N ARG A 321 8.99 -10.39 -16.38
CA ARG A 321 9.65 -9.51 -17.37
C ARG A 321 8.80 -9.20 -18.59
N ASN A 322 7.87 -10.07 -18.97
CA ASN A 322 7.01 -9.89 -20.15
C ASN A 322 6.01 -8.72 -19.98
N ASP A 323 5.82 -8.21 -18.79
CA ASP A 323 4.97 -7.05 -18.51
C ASP A 323 5.84 -5.85 -18.08
N ILE A 324 6.29 -5.07 -19.07
CA ILE A 324 7.14 -3.89 -18.86
C ILE A 324 6.47 -2.89 -17.90
N ASN A 325 5.16 -2.70 -17.99
CA ASN A 325 4.43 -1.79 -17.11
C ASN A 325 4.49 -2.25 -15.67
N ARG A 326 4.43 -3.57 -15.43
CA ARG A 326 4.62 -4.16 -14.10
C ARG A 326 6.03 -3.87 -13.57
N VAL A 327 7.06 -4.11 -14.37
CA VAL A 327 8.46 -3.83 -13.99
C VAL A 327 8.61 -2.37 -13.56
N ILE A 328 8.16 -1.44 -14.40
CA ILE A 328 8.22 0.00 -14.12
C ILE A 328 7.41 0.33 -12.86
N SER A 329 6.16 -0.12 -12.76
CA SER A 329 5.27 0.19 -11.63
C SER A 329 5.81 -0.31 -10.28
N LEU A 330 6.36 -1.52 -10.23
CA LEU A 330 6.92 -2.09 -9.01
C LEU A 330 8.23 -1.45 -8.59
N CYS A 331 9.08 -1.10 -9.56
CA CYS A 331 10.46 -0.72 -9.30
C CYS A 331 10.73 0.79 -9.34
N SER A 332 9.84 1.62 -9.92
CA SER A 332 10.05 3.07 -9.95
C SER A 332 10.02 3.71 -8.55
N ARG A 333 10.94 4.65 -8.37
CA ARG A 333 11.00 5.53 -7.18
C ARG A 333 11.31 6.94 -7.65
N SER A 334 10.76 7.95 -6.98
CA SER A 334 10.94 9.36 -7.36
C SER A 334 12.41 9.81 -7.37
N TRP A 335 13.24 9.21 -6.55
CA TRP A 335 14.68 9.55 -6.43
C TRP A 335 15.58 8.85 -7.45
N ILE A 336 15.07 7.92 -8.27
CA ILE A 336 15.87 7.17 -9.26
C ILE A 336 16.09 7.96 -10.56
N ASN A 337 15.18 8.87 -10.90
CA ASN A 337 15.26 9.61 -12.17
C ASN A 337 16.46 10.55 -12.18
N MET A 338 17.38 10.36 -13.15
CA MET A 338 18.59 11.17 -13.31
C MET A 338 18.36 12.54 -13.98
N THR A 339 17.16 12.74 -14.52
CA THR A 339 16.81 13.92 -15.35
C THR A 339 15.80 14.87 -14.70
N ASN A 340 15.47 14.71 -13.43
CA ASN A 340 14.58 15.62 -12.69
C ASN A 340 15.36 16.60 -11.82
#